data_7c874822fc1444d54f0162fcaec274fd
#
_entry.id   7c874822fc1444d54f0162fcaec274fd
#
_cell.length_a   1.000
_cell.length_b   1.000
_cell.length_c   1.000
_cell.angle_alpha   90.00
_cell.angle_beta   90.00
_cell.angle_gamma   90.00
#
_symmetry.space_group_name_H-M   'P 1'
#
loop_
_entity.id
_entity.type
_entity.pdbx_description
1 polymer ?
#
loop_
_entity_poly.entity_id
_entity_poly.type
_entity_poly.pdbx_seq_one_letter_code
_entity_poly.pdbx_strand_id
1 'polypeptide(L)'
;MPLIDLTHTLSPSIPSWDGSCCFSLGTKIDYGDCTQPNLFRVQTIDMLAGAGTHIDAPAHCFPGAATVDKLELKTLKTNCVVIRIDDATDENTVIAPDVIHAFEKKHGTIPSQAFVLFHTGWDKHWQNPKKYRNDLQFPSVRKETATLLVSRDIAGIGIDTLSPDAGGKDFPVHRILLGAGKYIVENVANAGSLPPTGARISIMPMKIGNGTEAPIRLSATFD
;
A
#
# COMPACT_ATOMS: atom_id res chain seq x y z
N MET A 1 12.68 2.03 20.32
CA MET A 1 12.01 2.20 19.00
C MET A 1 10.96 1.10 18.84
N PRO A 2 9.65 1.41 18.93
CA PRO A 2 8.61 0.47 18.60
C PRO A 2 8.68 0.11 17.10
N LEU A 3 8.37 -1.16 16.77
CA LEU A 3 8.23 -1.66 15.41
C LEU A 3 6.75 -1.95 15.17
N ILE A 4 6.15 -1.28 14.21
CA ILE A 4 4.75 -1.43 13.85
C ILE A 4 4.66 -2.22 12.54
N ASP A 5 3.86 -3.28 12.54
CA ASP A 5 3.49 -4.02 11.34
C ASP A 5 2.31 -3.34 10.66
N LEU A 6 2.53 -2.93 9.42
CA LEU A 6 1.57 -2.21 8.59
C LEU A 6 1.00 -3.09 7.48
N THR A 7 1.06 -4.42 7.64
CA THR A 7 0.70 -5.40 6.62
C THR A 7 -0.51 -6.21 7.05
N HIS A 8 -1.51 -6.32 6.19
CA HIS A 8 -2.61 -7.25 6.39
C HIS A 8 -2.17 -8.71 6.13
N THR A 9 -2.71 -9.63 6.91
CA THR A 9 -2.50 -11.06 6.69
C THR A 9 -3.19 -11.50 5.40
N LEU A 10 -2.47 -12.24 4.55
CA LEU A 10 -3.03 -12.84 3.34
C LEU A 10 -3.87 -14.07 3.70
N SER A 11 -5.08 -14.13 3.20
CA SER A 11 -5.98 -15.28 3.29
C SER A 11 -6.92 -15.32 2.09
N PRO A 12 -7.60 -16.45 1.82
CA PRO A 12 -8.55 -16.54 0.70
C PRO A 12 -9.74 -15.57 0.78
N SER A 13 -9.99 -14.99 1.95
CA SER A 13 -11.12 -14.07 2.19
C SER A 13 -10.73 -12.61 2.19
N ILE A 14 -9.51 -12.23 1.79
CA ILE A 14 -9.13 -10.80 1.73
C ILE A 14 -9.91 -10.05 0.64
N PRO A 15 -10.11 -8.74 0.80
CA PRO A 15 -10.67 -7.90 -0.26
C PRO A 15 -9.82 -7.94 -1.52
N SER A 16 -10.47 -7.93 -2.68
CA SER A 16 -9.84 -7.81 -3.99
C SER A 16 -10.59 -6.81 -4.85
N TRP A 17 -9.93 -6.32 -5.91
CA TRP A 17 -10.51 -5.32 -6.80
C TRP A 17 -11.80 -5.76 -7.47
N ASP A 18 -11.82 -6.96 -8.04
CA ASP A 18 -12.99 -7.53 -8.73
C ASP A 18 -13.96 -8.28 -7.80
N GLY A 19 -13.59 -8.44 -6.52
CA GLY A 19 -14.36 -9.19 -5.53
C GLY A 19 -14.20 -10.70 -5.61
N SER A 20 -13.31 -11.21 -6.47
CA SER A 20 -12.96 -12.63 -6.54
C SER A 20 -11.88 -13.02 -5.51
N CYS A 21 -11.66 -14.34 -5.34
CA CYS A 21 -10.54 -14.82 -4.52
C CYS A 21 -9.21 -14.53 -5.23
N CYS A 22 -8.38 -13.70 -4.62
CA CYS A 22 -7.08 -13.30 -5.18
C CYS A 22 -5.88 -13.98 -4.51
N PHE A 23 -6.10 -14.89 -3.57
CA PHE A 23 -5.05 -15.61 -2.84
C PHE A 23 -5.50 -17.02 -2.49
N SER A 24 -4.66 -18.03 -2.75
CA SER A 24 -4.85 -19.37 -2.26
C SER A 24 -3.55 -20.00 -1.76
N LEU A 25 -3.68 -20.83 -0.73
CA LEU A 25 -2.58 -21.58 -0.13
C LEU A 25 -2.89 -23.07 -0.24
N GLY A 26 -2.12 -23.79 -1.05
CA GLY A 26 -2.21 -25.24 -1.20
C GLY A 26 -1.15 -25.96 -0.37
N THR A 27 -1.40 -27.23 -0.04
CA THR A 27 -0.40 -28.12 0.58
C THR A 27 0.01 -29.17 -0.45
N LYS A 28 1.30 -29.23 -0.78
CA LYS A 28 1.88 -30.20 -1.72
C LYS A 28 2.41 -31.43 -0.99
N ILE A 29 3.02 -31.24 0.20
CA ILE A 29 3.49 -32.30 1.10
C ILE A 29 3.05 -31.91 2.50
N ASP A 30 2.45 -32.80 3.25
CA ASP A 30 2.11 -32.58 4.64
C ASP A 30 2.95 -33.46 5.59
N TYR A 31 2.93 -33.15 6.86
CA TYR A 31 3.63 -33.90 7.92
C TYR A 31 3.27 -35.39 7.92
N GLY A 32 2.02 -35.75 7.57
CA GLY A 32 1.58 -37.14 7.46
C GLY A 32 2.22 -37.91 6.31
N ASP A 33 2.76 -37.23 5.30
CA ASP A 33 3.46 -37.80 4.16
C ASP A 33 4.93 -38.09 4.45
N CYS A 34 5.43 -37.67 5.62
CA CYS A 34 6.84 -37.71 5.99
C CYS A 34 7.16 -38.94 6.85
N THR A 35 8.41 -39.42 6.76
CA THR A 35 8.96 -40.45 7.65
C THR A 35 9.66 -39.82 8.83
N GLN A 36 9.31 -40.26 10.04
CA GLN A 36 9.98 -39.80 11.28
C GLN A 36 11.50 -40.02 11.21
N PRO A 37 12.34 -39.13 11.75
CA PRO A 37 11.99 -37.89 12.49
C PRO A 37 11.86 -36.63 11.60
N ASN A 38 11.97 -36.76 10.28
CA ASN A 38 12.10 -35.64 9.34
C ASN A 38 10.73 -35.12 8.91
N LEU A 39 10.06 -34.34 9.75
CA LEU A 39 8.75 -33.73 9.46
C LEU A 39 8.91 -32.34 8.82
N PHE A 40 8.25 -32.14 7.68
CA PHE A 40 8.17 -30.84 7.03
C PHE A 40 6.86 -30.71 6.25
N ARG A 41 6.49 -29.46 5.93
CA ARG A 41 5.36 -29.14 5.07
C ARG A 41 5.84 -28.30 3.90
N VAL A 42 5.41 -28.65 2.69
CA VAL A 42 5.63 -27.86 1.48
C VAL A 42 4.29 -27.32 1.02
N GLN A 43 4.24 -26.00 0.84
CA GLN A 43 3.01 -25.33 0.41
C GLN A 43 3.24 -24.59 -0.90
N THR A 44 2.16 -24.38 -1.64
CA THR A 44 2.11 -23.60 -2.87
C THR A 44 1.26 -22.36 -2.63
N ILE A 45 1.64 -21.24 -3.23
CA ILE A 45 0.89 -19.99 -3.20
C ILE A 45 0.47 -19.69 -4.64
N ASP A 46 -0.82 -19.43 -4.84
CA ASP A 46 -1.37 -18.89 -6.07
C ASP A 46 -2.07 -17.58 -5.71
N MET A 47 -1.64 -16.46 -6.31
CA MET A 47 -2.15 -15.14 -5.96
C MET A 47 -1.93 -14.11 -7.06
N LEU A 48 -2.79 -13.09 -7.09
CA LEU A 48 -2.51 -11.88 -7.84
C LEU A 48 -1.37 -11.09 -7.18
N ALA A 49 -0.50 -10.48 -7.98
CA ALA A 49 0.63 -9.71 -7.47
C ALA A 49 0.18 -8.50 -6.61
N GLY A 50 -0.98 -7.91 -6.91
CA GLY A 50 -1.62 -6.83 -6.14
C GLY A 50 -2.54 -7.33 -5.02
N ALA A 51 -2.35 -8.56 -4.49
CA ALA A 51 -3.16 -9.07 -3.40
C ALA A 51 -2.70 -8.55 -2.03
N GLY A 52 -3.64 -8.13 -1.19
CA GLY A 52 -3.36 -7.65 0.17
C GLY A 52 -2.60 -6.33 0.20
N THR A 53 -1.74 -6.14 1.20
CA THR A 53 -0.84 -4.98 1.25
C THR A 53 0.27 -5.17 0.23
N HIS A 54 0.32 -4.32 -0.79
CA HIS A 54 1.21 -4.47 -1.94
C HIS A 54 1.77 -3.13 -2.40
N ILE A 55 2.73 -3.19 -3.32
CA ILE A 55 3.34 -2.03 -3.99
C ILE A 55 3.10 -2.11 -5.49
N ASP A 56 2.76 -0.97 -6.10
CA ASP A 56 2.74 -0.75 -7.54
C ASP A 56 4.00 -0.01 -7.96
N ALA A 57 4.73 -0.62 -8.87
CA ALA A 57 5.88 0.02 -9.53
C ALA A 57 5.42 0.82 -10.76
N PRO A 58 6.24 1.76 -11.28
CA PRO A 58 5.92 2.52 -12.48
C PRO A 58 5.46 1.69 -13.68
N ALA A 59 6.00 0.49 -13.84
CA ALA A 59 5.63 -0.44 -14.90
C ALA A 59 4.16 -0.93 -14.83
N HIS A 60 3.47 -0.74 -13.68
CA HIS A 60 2.05 -1.11 -13.56
C HIS A 60 1.16 -0.33 -14.54
N CYS A 61 1.46 0.94 -14.79
CA CYS A 61 0.71 1.76 -15.75
C CYS A 61 1.51 2.15 -17.02
N PHE A 62 2.84 2.01 -16.99
CA PHE A 62 3.71 2.49 -18.07
C PHE A 62 4.61 1.38 -18.60
N PRO A 63 4.31 0.82 -19.79
CA PRO A 63 5.15 -0.18 -20.42
C PRO A 63 6.61 0.30 -20.58
N GLY A 64 7.56 -0.53 -20.16
CA GLY A 64 8.99 -0.21 -20.21
C GLY A 64 9.53 0.64 -19.06
N ALA A 65 8.67 1.10 -18.14
CA ALA A 65 9.10 1.78 -16.92
C ALA A 65 9.68 0.78 -15.89
N ALA A 66 10.14 1.30 -14.73
CA ALA A 66 10.75 0.48 -13.69
C ALA A 66 9.76 -0.55 -13.13
N THR A 67 10.19 -1.81 -13.08
CA THR A 67 9.51 -2.93 -12.42
C THR A 67 9.92 -3.05 -10.96
N VAL A 68 9.21 -3.83 -10.16
CA VAL A 68 9.45 -3.97 -8.71
C VAL A 68 10.89 -4.37 -8.40
N ASP A 69 11.49 -5.28 -9.18
CA ASP A 69 12.87 -5.73 -9.01
C ASP A 69 13.93 -4.66 -9.34
N LYS A 70 13.52 -3.55 -9.95
CA LYS A 70 14.36 -2.39 -10.32
C LYS A 70 14.19 -1.18 -9.39
N LEU A 71 13.24 -1.21 -8.46
CA LEU A 71 13.09 -0.13 -7.49
C LEU A 71 14.32 -0.02 -6.60
N GLU A 72 14.78 1.21 -6.37
CA GLU A 72 15.98 1.46 -5.57
C GLU A 72 15.68 1.28 -4.08
N LEU A 73 16.46 0.46 -3.37
CA LEU A 73 16.29 0.20 -1.94
C LEU A 73 16.27 1.47 -1.08
N LYS A 74 17.01 2.52 -1.48
CA LYS A 74 17.04 3.78 -0.74
C LYS A 74 15.68 4.48 -0.70
N THR A 75 14.83 4.29 -1.73
CA THR A 75 13.47 4.86 -1.77
C THR A 75 12.47 3.99 -1.02
N LEU A 76 12.78 2.70 -0.84
CA LEU A 76 11.94 1.74 -0.12
C LEU A 76 12.18 1.76 1.40
N LYS A 77 13.25 2.41 1.86
CA LYS A 77 13.55 2.61 3.28
C LYS A 77 13.82 4.09 3.54
N THR A 78 12.79 4.84 3.88
CA THR A 78 12.84 6.30 3.93
C THR A 78 12.05 6.88 5.11
N ASN A 79 12.08 8.20 5.27
CA ASN A 79 11.23 8.90 6.23
C ASN A 79 9.76 8.74 5.82
N CYS A 80 8.88 8.59 6.81
CA CYS A 80 7.45 8.50 6.61
C CYS A 80 6.77 9.72 7.26
N VAL A 81 5.88 10.37 6.51
CA VAL A 81 4.90 11.30 7.05
C VAL A 81 3.52 10.67 6.97
N VAL A 82 2.74 10.76 8.04
CA VAL A 82 1.40 10.19 8.11
C VAL A 82 0.38 11.32 8.17
N ILE A 83 -0.42 11.41 7.14
CA ILE A 83 -1.48 12.40 7.01
C ILE A 83 -2.79 11.71 7.40
N ARG A 84 -3.29 12.06 8.58
CA ARG A 84 -4.59 11.57 9.06
C ARG A 84 -5.69 12.42 8.46
N ILE A 85 -6.66 11.74 7.88
CA ILE A 85 -7.89 12.36 7.42
C ILE A 85 -8.87 12.28 8.59
N ASP A 86 -9.57 13.35 8.85
CA ASP A 86 -10.41 13.51 10.05
C ASP A 86 -11.42 12.38 10.26
N ASP A 87 -11.86 12.22 11.50
CA ASP A 87 -12.73 11.13 11.99
C ASP A 87 -14.10 11.01 11.28
N ALA A 88 -14.45 11.97 10.42
CA ALA A 88 -15.68 11.99 9.64
C ALA A 88 -15.53 11.38 8.23
N THR A 89 -14.50 10.55 8.00
CA THR A 89 -14.24 9.93 6.70
C THR A 89 -15.32 8.93 6.32
N ASP A 90 -15.93 9.13 5.16
CA ASP A 90 -16.88 8.23 4.51
C ASP A 90 -16.37 7.76 3.14
N GLU A 91 -17.14 6.93 2.47
CA GLU A 91 -16.81 6.39 1.14
C GLU A 91 -16.66 7.46 0.04
N ASN A 92 -17.18 8.67 0.25
CA ASN A 92 -17.13 9.77 -0.73
C ASN A 92 -15.98 10.75 -0.46
N THR A 93 -15.20 10.51 0.60
CA THR A 93 -14.10 11.39 0.99
C THR A 93 -13.03 11.41 -0.08
N VAL A 94 -12.68 12.63 -0.54
CA VAL A 94 -11.61 12.84 -1.54
C VAL A 94 -10.56 13.76 -0.95
N ILE A 95 -9.35 13.26 -0.79
CA ILE A 95 -8.22 13.97 -0.18
C ILE A 95 -7.74 15.07 -1.12
N ALA A 96 -8.09 16.32 -0.81
CA ALA A 96 -7.77 17.51 -1.58
C ALA A 96 -6.40 18.11 -1.20
N PRO A 97 -5.78 18.98 -2.02
CA PRO A 97 -4.51 19.64 -1.72
C PRO A 97 -4.48 20.40 -0.40
N ASP A 98 -5.61 20.94 0.05
CA ASP A 98 -5.73 21.69 1.30
C ASP A 98 -5.31 20.84 2.52
N VAL A 99 -5.53 19.53 2.47
CA VAL A 99 -5.09 18.59 3.52
C VAL A 99 -3.56 18.59 3.62
N ILE A 100 -2.86 18.61 2.47
CA ILE A 100 -1.39 18.69 2.43
C ILE A 100 -0.91 20.02 2.99
N HIS A 101 -1.52 21.13 2.56
CA HIS A 101 -1.15 22.46 3.05
C HIS A 101 -1.40 22.61 4.56
N ALA A 102 -2.51 22.08 5.08
CA ALA A 102 -2.81 22.07 6.51
C ALA A 102 -1.78 21.24 7.29
N PHE A 103 -1.40 20.07 6.77
CA PHE A 103 -0.34 19.24 7.35
C PHE A 103 0.99 19.99 7.40
N GLU A 104 1.42 20.56 6.26
CA GLU A 104 2.69 21.31 6.16
C GLU A 104 2.73 22.53 7.07
N LYS A 105 1.62 23.24 7.21
CA LYS A 105 1.51 24.38 8.15
C LYS A 105 1.73 23.96 9.59
N LYS A 106 1.30 22.77 9.98
CA LYS A 106 1.37 22.26 11.36
C LYS A 106 2.68 21.55 11.67
N HIS A 107 3.23 20.82 10.71
CA HIS A 107 4.33 19.90 10.94
C HIS A 107 5.59 20.21 10.13
N GLY A 108 5.58 21.27 9.31
CA GLY A 108 6.65 21.61 8.39
C GLY A 108 6.48 20.92 7.01
N THR A 109 7.22 21.43 6.04
CA THR A 109 7.18 20.94 4.65
C THR A 109 7.52 19.45 4.58
N ILE A 110 6.77 18.70 3.76
CA ILE A 110 7.05 17.28 3.49
C ILE A 110 8.47 17.15 2.93
N PRO A 111 9.36 16.37 3.57
CA PRO A 111 10.74 16.22 3.08
C PRO A 111 10.78 15.54 1.70
N SER A 112 11.70 16.00 0.82
CA SER A 112 12.01 15.28 -0.43
C SER A 112 12.36 13.82 -0.12
N GLN A 113 11.94 12.91 -1.01
CA GLN A 113 12.10 11.45 -0.89
C GLN A 113 11.43 10.84 0.36
N ALA A 114 10.53 11.55 1.04
CA ALA A 114 9.67 10.95 2.05
C ALA A 114 8.58 10.08 1.41
N PHE A 115 8.14 9.05 2.13
CA PHE A 115 6.92 8.32 1.84
C PHE A 115 5.74 9.01 2.54
N VAL A 116 4.67 9.29 1.80
CA VAL A 116 3.48 9.96 2.33
C VAL A 116 2.37 8.93 2.51
N LEU A 117 2.00 8.65 3.76
CA LEU A 117 0.98 7.68 4.12
C LEU A 117 -0.33 8.42 4.48
N PHE A 118 -1.39 8.16 3.73
CA PHE A 118 -2.73 8.59 4.06
C PHE A 118 -3.41 7.55 4.95
N HIS A 119 -3.85 7.99 6.12
CA HIS A 119 -4.66 7.22 7.04
C HIS A 119 -6.09 7.75 7.02
N THR A 120 -6.99 7.00 6.39
CA THR A 120 -8.41 7.34 6.28
C THR A 120 -9.26 6.62 7.33
N GLY A 121 -8.69 5.61 8.02
CA GLY A 121 -9.40 4.73 8.94
C GLY A 121 -10.30 3.70 8.24
N TRP A 122 -10.12 3.52 6.92
CA TRP A 122 -10.88 2.53 6.14
C TRP A 122 -10.45 1.10 6.42
N ASP A 123 -9.22 0.88 6.86
CA ASP A 123 -8.66 -0.41 7.26
C ASP A 123 -9.49 -1.13 8.34
N LYS A 124 -10.28 -0.41 9.13
CA LYS A 124 -11.28 -0.97 10.08
C LYS A 124 -12.27 -1.93 9.40
N HIS A 125 -12.49 -1.81 8.09
CA HIS A 125 -13.40 -2.66 7.32
C HIS A 125 -12.73 -3.89 6.71
N TRP A 126 -11.41 -4.08 6.86
CA TRP A 126 -10.64 -5.16 6.23
C TRP A 126 -11.24 -6.55 6.44
N GLN A 127 -11.72 -6.84 7.65
CA GLN A 127 -12.33 -8.14 7.99
C GLN A 127 -13.73 -8.35 7.35
N ASN A 128 -14.24 -7.35 6.63
CA ASN A 128 -15.46 -7.44 5.84
C ASN A 128 -15.16 -7.05 4.39
N PRO A 129 -14.72 -8.00 3.53
CA PRO A 129 -14.29 -7.71 2.17
C PRO A 129 -15.32 -6.97 1.32
N LYS A 130 -16.61 -7.29 1.50
CA LYS A 130 -17.68 -6.60 0.79
C LYS A 130 -17.78 -5.13 1.21
N LYS A 131 -17.68 -4.83 2.52
CA LYS A 131 -17.71 -3.45 3.04
C LYS A 131 -16.42 -2.70 2.69
N TYR A 132 -15.28 -3.38 2.74
CA TYR A 132 -13.99 -2.77 2.39
C TYR A 132 -13.94 -2.37 0.91
N ARG A 133 -14.35 -3.27 0.02
CA ARG A 133 -14.45 -3.03 -1.42
C ARG A 133 -15.54 -2.01 -1.78
N ASN A 134 -16.71 -2.10 -1.15
CA ASN A 134 -17.83 -1.18 -1.23
C ASN A 134 -18.14 -0.69 -2.65
N ASP A 135 -18.24 -1.62 -3.62
CA ASP A 135 -18.45 -1.33 -5.03
C ASP A 135 -17.46 -0.30 -5.62
N LEU A 136 -16.21 -0.34 -5.12
CA LEU A 136 -15.11 0.58 -5.44
C LEU A 136 -15.35 2.03 -5.01
N GLN A 137 -16.24 2.25 -4.03
CA GLN A 137 -16.46 3.55 -3.40
C GLN A 137 -15.80 3.54 -2.01
N PHE A 138 -14.69 4.23 -1.88
CA PHE A 138 -13.88 4.34 -0.67
C PHE A 138 -13.10 5.65 -0.68
N PRO A 139 -12.54 6.11 0.44
CA PRO A 139 -11.71 7.31 0.49
C PRO A 139 -10.59 7.27 -0.55
N SER A 140 -10.43 8.34 -1.30
CA SER A 140 -9.52 8.41 -2.44
C SER A 140 -8.72 9.72 -2.45
N VAL A 141 -7.74 9.81 -3.33
CA VAL A 141 -6.85 10.98 -3.47
C VAL A 141 -7.23 11.76 -4.72
N ARG A 142 -7.29 13.08 -4.60
CA ARG A 142 -7.54 13.96 -5.76
C ARG A 142 -6.28 14.05 -6.63
N LYS A 143 -6.44 14.10 -7.96
CA LYS A 143 -5.32 14.20 -8.91
C LYS A 143 -4.43 15.42 -8.64
N GLU A 144 -5.01 16.54 -8.20
CA GLU A 144 -4.27 17.77 -7.85
C GLU A 144 -3.37 17.52 -6.62
N THR A 145 -3.82 16.70 -5.68
CA THR A 145 -3.00 16.28 -4.51
C THR A 145 -1.82 15.42 -4.96
N ALA A 146 -2.04 14.46 -5.86
CA ALA A 146 -0.95 13.67 -6.45
C ALA A 146 0.08 14.56 -7.17
N THR A 147 -0.38 15.54 -7.96
CA THR A 147 0.49 16.51 -8.65
C THR A 147 1.29 17.35 -7.65
N LEU A 148 0.66 17.83 -6.58
CA LEU A 148 1.33 18.57 -5.51
C LEU A 148 2.42 17.73 -4.84
N LEU A 149 2.14 16.45 -4.53
CA LEU A 149 3.10 15.54 -3.92
C LEU A 149 4.28 15.21 -4.84
N VAL A 150 4.04 15.05 -6.14
CA VAL A 150 5.13 14.93 -7.13
C VAL A 150 6.03 16.17 -7.10
N SER A 151 5.46 17.39 -6.98
CA SER A 151 6.24 18.64 -6.87
C SER A 151 7.05 18.74 -5.58
N ARG A 152 6.70 17.98 -4.54
CA ARG A 152 7.49 17.82 -3.29
C ARG A 152 8.58 16.77 -3.42
N ASP A 153 8.72 16.15 -4.59
CA ASP A 153 9.70 15.09 -4.86
C ASP A 153 9.62 13.93 -3.84
N ILE A 154 8.41 13.49 -3.49
CA ILE A 154 8.21 12.33 -2.59
C ILE A 154 8.76 11.03 -3.22
N ALA A 155 9.04 10.01 -2.41
CA ALA A 155 9.40 8.67 -2.90
C ALA A 155 8.18 7.92 -3.46
N GLY A 156 7.07 8.00 -2.75
CA GLY A 156 5.82 7.34 -3.09
C GLY A 156 4.73 7.67 -2.09
N ILE A 157 3.53 7.15 -2.31
CA ILE A 157 2.42 7.27 -1.37
C ILE A 157 1.98 5.91 -0.84
N GLY A 158 1.29 5.91 0.31
CA GLY A 158 0.52 4.77 0.81
C GLY A 158 -0.88 5.19 1.21
N ILE A 159 -1.82 4.25 1.17
CA ILE A 159 -3.20 4.45 1.60
C ILE A 159 -3.78 3.17 2.20
N ASP A 160 -4.71 3.31 3.13
CA ASP A 160 -5.40 2.21 3.82
C ASP A 160 -6.71 1.78 3.12
N THR A 161 -6.84 2.08 1.82
CA THR A 161 -7.95 1.64 0.95
C THR A 161 -7.43 0.71 -0.15
N LEU A 162 -8.37 0.13 -0.95
CA LEU A 162 -8.01 -0.73 -2.11
C LEU A 162 -7.19 0.01 -3.17
N SER A 163 -7.30 1.34 -3.23
CA SER A 163 -6.62 2.16 -4.22
C SER A 163 -6.66 3.63 -3.80
N PRO A 164 -5.72 4.47 -4.22
CA PRO A 164 -5.86 5.92 -4.12
C PRO A 164 -6.88 6.49 -5.12
N ASP A 165 -7.29 5.71 -6.13
CA ASP A 165 -8.32 6.06 -7.12
C ASP A 165 -9.60 5.25 -6.88
N ALA A 166 -10.71 5.89 -6.54
CA ALA A 166 -12.03 5.25 -6.39
C ALA A 166 -12.82 5.20 -7.71
N GLY A 167 -13.86 4.34 -7.77
CA GLY A 167 -14.80 4.29 -8.87
C GLY A 167 -14.38 3.50 -10.12
N GLY A 168 -13.14 3.06 -10.22
CA GLY A 168 -12.68 2.05 -11.19
C GLY A 168 -12.70 2.41 -12.68
N LYS A 169 -12.79 3.70 -13.05
CA LYS A 169 -12.87 4.09 -14.48
C LYS A 169 -11.63 4.80 -15.00
N ASP A 170 -11.17 5.77 -14.27
CA ASP A 170 -9.94 6.53 -14.58
C ASP A 170 -9.00 6.42 -13.39
N PHE A 171 -7.74 6.21 -13.61
CA PHE A 171 -6.72 6.09 -12.56
C PHE A 171 -5.76 7.29 -12.61
N PRO A 172 -6.25 8.53 -12.38
CA PRO A 172 -5.43 9.72 -12.53
C PRO A 172 -4.28 9.78 -11.51
N VAL A 173 -4.48 9.31 -10.28
CA VAL A 173 -3.45 9.30 -9.25
C VAL A 173 -2.34 8.32 -9.62
N HIS A 174 -2.70 7.10 -10.04
CA HIS A 174 -1.75 6.13 -10.58
C HIS A 174 -0.94 6.73 -11.73
N ARG A 175 -1.60 7.30 -12.73
CA ARG A 175 -0.90 7.86 -13.90
C ARG A 175 0.07 8.98 -13.52
N ILE A 176 -0.32 9.86 -12.58
CA ILE A 176 0.52 10.98 -12.16
C ILE A 176 1.74 10.46 -11.39
N LEU A 177 1.54 9.61 -10.40
CA LEU A 177 2.62 9.14 -9.53
C LEU A 177 3.54 8.16 -10.25
N LEU A 178 2.98 7.11 -10.85
CA LEU A 178 3.78 6.09 -11.56
C LEU A 178 4.47 6.69 -12.79
N GLY A 179 3.80 7.63 -13.49
CA GLY A 179 4.39 8.38 -14.61
C GLY A 179 5.55 9.30 -14.20
N ALA A 180 5.57 9.76 -12.96
CA ALA A 180 6.67 10.51 -12.36
C ALA A 180 7.76 9.60 -11.76
N GLY A 181 7.70 8.29 -11.96
CA GLY A 181 8.66 7.32 -11.42
C GLY A 181 8.50 7.06 -9.91
N LYS A 182 7.37 7.48 -9.32
CA LYS A 182 7.04 7.20 -7.92
C LYS A 182 6.31 5.86 -7.81
N TYR A 183 6.19 5.31 -6.62
CA TYR A 183 5.44 4.07 -6.37
C TYR A 183 4.22 4.32 -5.47
N ILE A 184 3.28 3.39 -5.48
CA ILE A 184 2.08 3.42 -4.65
C ILE A 184 2.08 2.18 -3.77
N VAL A 185 1.61 2.31 -2.52
CA VAL A 185 1.37 1.20 -1.60
C VAL A 185 -0.10 1.22 -1.21
N GLU A 186 -0.79 0.12 -1.44
CA GLU A 186 -2.22 -0.01 -1.19
C GLU A 186 -2.51 -0.97 -0.03
N ASN A 187 -3.70 -0.84 0.53
CA ASN A 187 -4.16 -1.70 1.64
C ASN A 187 -3.22 -1.67 2.85
N VAL A 188 -2.82 -0.48 3.29
CA VAL A 188 -1.97 -0.33 4.48
C VAL A 188 -2.78 -0.61 5.74
N ALA A 189 -2.24 -1.45 6.63
CA ALA A 189 -2.82 -1.74 7.94
C ALA A 189 -2.25 -0.81 9.01
N ASN A 190 -3.00 -0.61 10.11
CA ASN A 190 -2.51 0.00 11.35
C ASN A 190 -1.84 1.38 11.21
N ALA A 191 -2.07 2.11 10.12
CA ALA A 191 -1.45 3.42 9.88
C ALA A 191 -1.72 4.43 11.01
N GLY A 192 -2.87 4.32 11.70
CA GLY A 192 -3.24 5.14 12.85
C GLY A 192 -2.32 5.00 14.07
N SER A 193 -1.47 3.96 14.13
CA SER A 193 -0.51 3.77 15.21
C SER A 193 0.77 4.60 15.06
N LEU A 194 0.98 5.23 13.92
CA LEU A 194 2.19 6.01 13.64
C LEU A 194 2.02 7.48 14.02
N PRO A 195 3.11 8.17 14.43
CA PRO A 195 3.09 9.61 14.59
C PRO A 195 3.00 10.32 13.23
N PRO A 196 2.55 11.60 13.19
CA PRO A 196 2.47 12.36 11.93
C PRO A 196 3.82 12.53 11.23
N THR A 197 4.90 12.61 12.01
CA THR A 197 6.28 12.76 11.54
C THR A 197 7.22 11.95 12.42
N GLY A 198 8.47 11.75 11.97
CA GLY A 198 9.50 11.04 12.75
C GLY A 198 9.52 9.52 12.54
N ALA A 199 8.53 8.95 11.85
CA ALA A 199 8.58 7.54 11.50
C ALA A 199 9.53 7.27 10.33
N ARG A 200 10.14 6.07 10.34
CA ARG A 200 10.89 5.52 9.21
C ARG A 200 10.20 4.27 8.72
N ILE A 201 9.90 4.24 7.43
CA ILE A 201 9.21 3.12 6.80
C ILE A 201 10.18 2.18 6.11
N SER A 202 9.86 0.89 6.14
CA SER A 202 10.53 -0.17 5.40
C SER A 202 9.50 -0.90 4.54
N ILE A 203 9.61 -0.75 3.23
CA ILE A 203 8.73 -1.33 2.20
C ILE A 203 9.51 -2.47 1.57
N MET A 204 9.16 -3.73 1.89
CA MET A 204 9.93 -4.89 1.47
C MET A 204 9.10 -5.78 0.52
N PRO A 205 9.10 -5.47 -0.79
CA PRO A 205 8.40 -6.28 -1.78
C PRO A 205 9.08 -7.63 -2.02
N MET A 206 8.30 -8.62 -2.42
CA MET A 206 8.86 -9.78 -3.10
C MET A 206 9.57 -9.29 -4.37
N LYS A 207 10.84 -9.67 -4.52
CA LYS A 207 11.65 -9.25 -5.68
C LYS A 207 11.30 -10.09 -6.91
N ILE A 208 10.13 -9.86 -7.49
CA ILE A 208 9.62 -10.56 -8.66
C ILE A 208 10.24 -9.94 -9.92
N GLY A 209 10.98 -10.71 -10.69
CA GLY A 209 11.57 -10.24 -11.96
C GLY A 209 10.47 -9.83 -12.94
N ASN A 210 10.55 -8.62 -13.48
CA ASN A 210 9.55 -7.98 -14.33
C ASN A 210 8.16 -7.80 -13.68
N GLY A 211 8.05 -7.94 -12.35
CA GLY A 211 6.79 -7.68 -11.64
C GLY A 211 6.41 -6.20 -11.71
N THR A 212 5.17 -5.93 -12.05
CA THR A 212 4.61 -4.57 -12.06
C THR A 212 4.06 -4.19 -10.70
N GLU A 213 3.68 -5.19 -9.91
CA GLU A 213 3.20 -5.16 -8.54
C GLU A 213 3.90 -6.25 -7.73
N ALA A 214 3.87 -6.17 -6.42
CA ALA A 214 4.27 -7.26 -5.54
C ALA A 214 3.66 -7.10 -4.14
N PRO A 215 3.30 -8.22 -3.46
CA PRO A 215 2.98 -8.18 -2.04
C PRO A 215 4.22 -7.76 -1.25
N ILE A 216 3.99 -7.04 -0.15
CA ILE A 216 5.07 -6.50 0.69
C ILE A 216 4.90 -6.91 2.16
N ARG A 217 6.01 -6.93 2.90
CA ARG A 217 5.98 -6.76 4.34
C ARG A 217 6.30 -5.30 4.64
N LEU A 218 5.27 -4.55 5.00
CA LEU A 218 5.38 -3.14 5.34
C LEU A 218 5.56 -2.98 6.85
N SER A 219 6.54 -2.21 7.26
CA SER A 219 6.75 -1.91 8.69
C SER A 219 7.30 -0.52 8.88
N ALA A 220 7.07 0.04 10.06
CA ALA A 220 7.65 1.33 10.43
C ALA A 220 8.20 1.31 11.86
N THR A 221 9.22 2.13 12.09
CA THR A 221 9.80 2.42 13.41
C THR A 221 9.76 3.92 13.67
N PHE A 222 9.64 4.31 14.94
CA PHE A 222 9.78 5.70 15.39
C PHE A 222 10.32 5.75 16.81
N ASP A 223 10.84 6.90 17.24
CA ASP A 223 11.35 7.14 18.59
C ASP A 223 10.25 7.54 19.57
#